data_bfa1569364fbeaf09f32a77f8ef786ca
#
_entry.id   bfa1569364fbeaf09f32a77f8ef786ca
#
_cell.length_a   1.000
_cell.length_b   1.000
_cell.length_c   1.000
_cell.angle_alpha   90.00
_cell.angle_beta   90.00
_cell.angle_gamma   90.00
#
_symmetry.space_group_name_H-M   'P 1'
#
loop_
_entity.id
_entity.type
_entity.pdbx_description
1 polymer ?
#
loop_
_entity_poly.entity_id
_entity_poly.type
_entity_poly.pdbx_seq_one_letter_code
_entity_poly.pdbx_strand_id
1 'polypeptide(L)'
;MTQTAPITQDVMTIPRKLPDGPINLVGVTRERMRALLIAHGTPEKQAKMRVNQIWQWIYQWGVRDFHAMTNLAKAYRADLAEKFVIEIPEMVSRQVSADGTRKYLVRIAGGHEVEVVYIPETDRGTLCISSQFGCTLTCSFCHAGTQKLV
;
A
#
# COMPACT_ATOMS: atom_id res chain seq x y z
N MET A 1 -33.68 16.45 -19.37
CA MET A 1 -32.34 16.18 -19.94
C MET A 1 -31.31 16.45 -18.86
N THR A 2 -30.95 15.44 -18.11
CA THR A 2 -30.02 15.56 -16.95
C THR A 2 -28.61 15.32 -17.46
N GLN A 3 -27.82 16.36 -17.58
CA GLN A 3 -26.39 16.26 -17.89
C GLN A 3 -25.67 15.66 -16.69
N THR A 4 -25.20 14.43 -16.83
CA THR A 4 -24.26 13.80 -15.90
C THR A 4 -22.90 14.43 -16.16
N ALA A 5 -22.41 15.25 -15.23
CA ALA A 5 -21.05 15.77 -15.26
C ALA A 5 -20.05 14.59 -15.25
N PRO A 6 -18.95 14.65 -16.04
CA PRO A 6 -17.93 13.63 -16.01
C PRO A 6 -17.27 13.64 -14.64
N ILE A 7 -17.25 12.47 -13.98
CA ILE A 7 -16.45 12.22 -12.78
C ILE A 7 -15.00 12.38 -13.23
N THR A 8 -14.43 13.55 -12.99
CA THR A 8 -12.99 13.78 -13.09
C THR A 8 -12.35 12.86 -12.06
N GLN A 9 -11.67 11.82 -12.53
CA GLN A 9 -10.79 10.99 -11.74
C GLN A 9 -9.62 11.86 -11.26
N ASP A 10 -9.81 12.63 -10.21
CA ASP A 10 -8.74 13.04 -9.34
C ASP A 10 -8.29 11.81 -8.56
N VAL A 11 -7.59 10.96 -9.30
CA VAL A 11 -6.75 9.91 -8.74
C VAL A 11 -5.82 10.63 -7.76
N MET A 12 -5.99 10.34 -6.50
CA MET A 12 -5.18 10.70 -5.35
C MET A 12 -3.75 11.03 -5.80
N THR A 13 -3.46 12.31 -5.97
CA THR A 13 -2.15 12.78 -6.38
C THR A 13 -1.23 12.56 -5.17
N ILE A 14 -0.56 11.42 -5.17
CA ILE A 14 0.58 11.19 -4.28
C ILE A 14 1.49 12.40 -4.44
N PRO A 15 1.93 13.06 -3.34
CA PRO A 15 2.68 14.31 -3.41
C PRO A 15 3.83 14.19 -4.41
N ARG A 16 3.93 15.15 -5.32
CA ARG A 16 4.94 15.17 -6.39
C ARG A 16 6.37 15.30 -5.89
N LYS A 17 6.57 15.61 -4.61
CA LYS A 17 7.88 15.66 -3.97
C LYS A 17 7.96 14.46 -3.03
N LEU A 18 8.64 13.42 -3.49
CA LEU A 18 9.07 12.33 -2.64
C LEU A 18 10.01 12.92 -1.57
N PRO A 19 9.90 12.49 -0.29
CA PRO A 19 10.86 12.89 0.73
C PRO A 19 12.27 12.53 0.28
N ASP A 20 13.25 13.30 0.73
CA ASP A 20 14.67 13.01 0.50
C ASP A 20 15.01 11.67 1.15
N GLY A 21 14.98 10.59 0.36
CA GLY A 21 15.19 9.22 0.82
C GLY A 21 14.75 8.18 -0.22
N PRO A 22 14.98 6.89 0.07
CA PRO A 22 14.60 5.82 -0.83
C PRO A 22 13.08 5.76 -1.00
N ILE A 23 12.64 5.46 -2.22
CA ILE A 23 11.22 5.48 -2.60
C ILE A 23 10.56 4.17 -2.19
N ASN A 24 9.46 4.23 -1.44
CA ASN A 24 8.68 3.04 -1.11
C ASN A 24 7.91 2.53 -2.33
N LEU A 25 8.10 1.25 -2.68
CA LEU A 25 7.39 0.60 -3.79
C LEU A 25 6.05 -0.01 -3.37
N VAL A 26 5.74 -0.07 -2.07
CA VAL A 26 4.43 -0.53 -1.59
C VAL A 26 3.37 0.56 -1.80
N GLY A 27 2.21 0.18 -2.32
CA GLY A 27 1.09 1.10 -2.58
C GLY A 27 1.16 1.86 -3.91
N VAL A 28 2.25 1.74 -4.70
CA VAL A 28 2.30 2.34 -6.04
C VAL A 28 1.64 1.42 -7.08
N THR A 29 1.03 2.01 -8.12
CA THR A 29 0.48 1.23 -9.25
C THR A 29 1.61 0.63 -10.09
N ARG A 30 1.30 -0.38 -10.92
CA ARG A 30 2.30 -0.98 -11.82
C ARG A 30 2.85 0.04 -12.82
N GLU A 31 2.02 0.94 -13.31
CA GLU A 31 2.42 2.03 -14.23
C GLU A 31 3.38 2.99 -13.53
N ARG A 32 3.08 3.37 -12.29
CA ARG A 32 3.94 4.23 -11.50
C ARG A 32 5.25 3.53 -11.16
N MET A 33 5.22 2.26 -10.77
CA MET A 33 6.43 1.47 -10.52
C MET A 33 7.30 1.38 -11.79
N ARG A 34 6.69 1.15 -12.97
CA ARG A 34 7.41 1.15 -14.25
C ARG A 34 8.13 2.48 -14.49
N ALA A 35 7.42 3.59 -14.32
CA ALA A 35 8.01 4.93 -14.49
C ALA A 35 9.17 5.18 -13.53
N LEU A 36 9.03 4.78 -12.26
CA LEU A 36 10.08 4.89 -11.25
C LEU A 36 11.31 4.05 -11.61
N LEU A 37 11.13 2.80 -12.02
CA LEU A 37 12.26 1.93 -12.41
C LEU A 37 13.01 2.50 -13.62
N ILE A 38 12.30 3.02 -14.61
CA ILE A 38 12.93 3.66 -15.79
C ILE A 38 13.70 4.92 -15.36
N ALA A 39 13.09 5.78 -14.56
CA ALA A 39 13.73 7.01 -14.06
C ALA A 39 15.03 6.73 -13.27
N HIS A 40 15.11 5.56 -12.64
CA HIS A 40 16.27 5.12 -11.86
C HIS A 40 17.19 4.14 -12.62
N GLY A 41 17.12 4.09 -13.95
CA GLY A 41 18.12 3.43 -14.80
C GLY A 41 17.73 2.06 -15.34
N THR A 42 16.51 1.54 -15.07
CA THR A 42 16.06 0.30 -15.69
C THR A 42 15.74 0.54 -17.17
N PRO A 43 16.32 -0.24 -18.11
CA PRO A 43 16.02 -0.11 -19.54
C PRO A 43 14.51 -0.27 -19.82
N GLU A 44 13.94 0.61 -20.62
CA GLU A 44 12.50 0.60 -20.92
C GLU A 44 11.99 -0.74 -21.44
N LYS A 45 12.77 -1.40 -22.29
CA LYS A 45 12.45 -2.74 -22.84
C LYS A 45 12.30 -3.83 -21.78
N GLN A 46 12.98 -3.66 -20.63
CA GLN A 46 12.94 -4.62 -19.52
C GLN A 46 11.96 -4.20 -18.44
N ALA A 47 11.56 -2.94 -18.37
CA ALA A 47 10.83 -2.37 -17.24
C ALA A 47 9.52 -3.11 -16.94
N LYS A 48 8.74 -3.48 -17.96
CA LYS A 48 7.49 -4.24 -17.79
C LYS A 48 7.74 -5.61 -17.11
N MET A 49 8.77 -6.33 -17.55
CA MET A 49 9.14 -7.62 -16.95
C MET A 49 9.61 -7.43 -15.50
N ARG A 50 10.45 -6.43 -15.22
CA ARG A 50 10.96 -6.14 -13.89
C ARG A 50 9.85 -5.75 -12.92
N VAL A 51 8.90 -4.91 -13.36
CA VAL A 51 7.70 -4.59 -12.58
C VAL A 51 6.95 -5.87 -12.18
N ASN A 52 6.68 -6.78 -13.12
CA ASN A 52 5.96 -8.01 -12.81
C ASN A 52 6.71 -8.89 -11.81
N GLN A 53 8.03 -9.02 -11.95
CA GLN A 53 8.87 -9.77 -11.02
C GLN A 53 8.81 -9.16 -9.60
N ILE A 54 9.08 -7.85 -9.47
CA ILE A 54 9.05 -7.14 -8.17
C ILE A 54 7.66 -7.19 -7.56
N TRP A 55 6.61 -6.96 -8.37
CA TRP A 55 5.22 -7.02 -7.92
C TRP A 55 4.85 -8.38 -7.34
N GLN A 56 5.26 -9.46 -8.00
CA GLN A 56 5.03 -10.82 -7.53
C GLN A 56 5.72 -11.07 -6.18
N TRP A 57 6.97 -10.64 -6.03
CA TRP A 57 7.70 -10.76 -4.78
C TRP A 57 7.03 -10.00 -3.63
N ILE A 58 6.60 -8.77 -3.88
CA ILE A 58 5.96 -7.93 -2.84
C ILE A 58 4.57 -8.45 -2.48
N TYR A 59 3.68 -8.64 -3.48
CA TYR A 59 2.25 -8.83 -3.23
C TYR A 59 1.78 -10.30 -3.22
N GLN A 60 2.51 -11.23 -3.83
CA GLN A 60 2.15 -12.64 -3.77
C GLN A 60 2.97 -13.40 -2.72
N TRP A 61 4.25 -13.09 -2.59
CA TRP A 61 5.13 -13.78 -1.65
C TRP A 61 5.43 -13.00 -0.37
N GLY A 62 4.99 -11.74 -0.26
CA GLY A 62 5.13 -10.91 0.93
C GLY A 62 6.57 -10.57 1.29
N VAL A 63 7.49 -10.62 0.33
CA VAL A 63 8.92 -10.37 0.56
C VAL A 63 9.18 -8.87 0.70
N ARG A 64 9.98 -8.49 1.69
CA ARG A 64 10.33 -7.10 2.03
C ARG A 64 11.79 -6.74 1.79
N ASP A 65 12.60 -7.71 1.34
CA ASP A 65 14.01 -7.53 1.06
C ASP A 65 14.30 -7.83 -0.41
N PHE A 66 14.86 -6.86 -1.13
CA PHE A 66 15.25 -7.04 -2.53
C PHE A 66 16.29 -8.16 -2.70
N HIS A 67 17.15 -8.39 -1.71
CA HIS A 67 18.17 -9.45 -1.77
C HIS A 67 17.57 -10.85 -1.82
N ALA A 68 16.38 -11.05 -1.31
CA ALA A 68 15.65 -12.32 -1.38
C ALA A 68 15.02 -12.61 -2.76
N MET A 69 14.97 -11.63 -3.66
CA MET A 69 14.32 -11.75 -4.98
C MET A 69 15.21 -12.49 -5.98
N THR A 70 15.33 -13.81 -5.83
CA THR A 70 16.34 -14.65 -6.52
C THR A 70 16.23 -14.68 -8.04
N ASN A 71 15.08 -14.36 -8.63
CA ASN A 71 14.90 -14.25 -10.08
C ASN A 71 15.40 -12.90 -10.67
N LEU A 72 15.95 -12.02 -9.83
CA LEU A 72 16.63 -10.80 -10.23
C LEU A 72 18.13 -10.96 -10.10
N ALA A 73 18.90 -10.40 -11.03
CA ALA A 73 20.37 -10.42 -10.97
C ALA A 73 20.88 -9.75 -9.69
N LYS A 74 21.94 -10.29 -9.08
CA LYS A 74 22.50 -9.80 -7.80
C LYS A 74 22.82 -8.30 -7.82
N ALA A 75 23.47 -7.82 -8.89
CA ALA A 75 23.78 -6.40 -9.06
C ALA A 75 22.52 -5.52 -9.13
N TYR A 76 21.47 -5.97 -9.82
CA TYR A 76 20.22 -5.24 -9.92
C TYR A 76 19.47 -5.18 -8.59
N ARG A 77 19.53 -6.26 -7.78
CA ARG A 77 18.96 -6.25 -6.40
C ARG A 77 19.66 -5.24 -5.50
N ALA A 78 20.99 -5.13 -5.58
CA ALA A 78 21.76 -4.14 -4.84
C ALA A 78 21.38 -2.71 -5.26
N ASP A 79 21.28 -2.44 -6.58
CA ASP A 79 20.87 -1.15 -7.12
C ASP A 79 19.45 -0.77 -6.69
N LEU A 80 18.52 -1.74 -6.65
CA LEU A 80 17.18 -1.50 -6.13
C LEU A 80 17.18 -1.15 -4.64
N ALA A 81 17.98 -1.84 -3.84
CA ALA A 81 18.04 -1.62 -2.39
C ALA A 81 18.62 -0.24 -2.01
N GLU A 82 19.45 0.35 -2.86
CA GLU A 82 19.95 1.72 -2.67
C GLU A 82 18.89 2.80 -2.95
N LYS A 83 18.00 2.54 -3.91
CA LYS A 83 17.05 3.54 -4.45
C LYS A 83 15.64 3.40 -3.91
N PHE A 84 15.28 2.20 -3.49
CA PHE A 84 13.91 1.85 -3.12
C PHE A 84 13.86 1.08 -1.79
N VAL A 85 12.68 1.16 -1.15
CA VAL A 85 12.36 0.36 0.05
C VAL A 85 11.03 -0.37 -0.15
N ILE A 86 10.82 -1.40 0.65
CA ILE A 86 9.57 -2.17 0.72
C ILE A 86 9.09 -2.08 2.15
N GLU A 87 8.37 -1.02 2.47
CA GLU A 87 7.84 -0.77 3.82
C GLU A 87 6.33 -0.89 3.81
N ILE A 88 5.81 -1.69 4.73
CA ILE A 88 4.38 -1.78 5.00
C ILE A 88 4.05 -0.96 6.26
N PRO A 89 2.80 -0.49 6.40
CA PRO A 89 2.35 0.19 7.59
C PRO A 89 2.63 -0.64 8.85
N GLU A 90 3.01 0.04 9.93
CA GLU A 90 3.29 -0.60 11.21
C GLU A 90 2.01 -1.17 11.83
N MET A 91 2.06 -2.42 12.26
CA MET A 91 1.00 -3.02 13.08
C MET A 91 1.21 -2.63 14.54
N VAL A 92 0.43 -1.67 15.02
CA VAL A 92 0.53 -1.16 16.40
C VAL A 92 -0.02 -2.16 17.42
N SER A 93 -1.16 -2.78 17.10
CA SER A 93 -1.77 -3.79 17.97
C SER A 93 -2.54 -4.84 17.18
N ARG A 94 -2.73 -6.00 17.79
CA ARG A 94 -3.53 -7.10 17.26
C ARG A 94 -4.39 -7.69 18.38
N GLN A 95 -5.68 -7.83 18.12
CA GLN A 95 -6.63 -8.54 18.99
C GLN A 95 -7.19 -9.75 18.21
N VAL A 96 -7.46 -10.83 18.91
CA VAL A 96 -8.01 -12.06 18.34
C VAL A 96 -9.21 -12.47 19.16
N SER A 97 -10.37 -12.62 18.52
CA SER A 97 -11.60 -13.09 19.14
C SER A 97 -11.67 -14.63 19.15
N ALA A 98 -12.58 -15.20 19.93
CA ALA A 98 -12.74 -16.64 20.06
C ALA A 98 -13.12 -17.35 18.74
N ASP A 99 -13.79 -16.66 17.83
CA ASP A 99 -14.16 -17.11 16.48
C ASP A 99 -13.00 -17.02 15.47
N GLY A 100 -11.81 -16.59 15.90
CA GLY A 100 -10.64 -16.39 15.04
C GLY A 100 -10.61 -15.06 14.30
N THR A 101 -11.61 -14.19 14.46
CA THR A 101 -11.59 -12.81 13.93
C THR A 101 -10.39 -12.05 14.50
N ARG A 102 -9.69 -11.32 13.64
CA ARG A 102 -8.48 -10.56 14.00
C ARG A 102 -8.68 -9.10 13.69
N LYS A 103 -8.60 -8.26 14.71
CA LYS A 103 -8.60 -6.81 14.59
C LYS A 103 -7.17 -6.29 14.74
N TYR A 104 -6.76 -5.47 13.81
CA TYR A 104 -5.46 -4.84 13.79
C TYR A 104 -5.62 -3.32 13.86
N LEU A 105 -4.75 -2.67 14.61
CA LEU A 105 -4.53 -1.25 14.55
C LEU A 105 -3.26 -1.00 13.75
N VAL A 106 -3.36 -0.27 12.67
CA VAL A 106 -2.28 -0.07 11.70
C VAL A 106 -1.97 1.41 11.60
N ARG A 107 -0.69 1.77 11.78
CA ARG A 107 -0.22 3.15 11.65
C ARG A 107 0.11 3.46 10.20
N ILE A 108 -0.59 4.45 9.64
CA ILE A 108 -0.38 4.95 8.28
C ILE A 108 0.50 6.20 8.27
N ALA A 109 0.84 6.67 7.06
CA ALA A 109 1.59 7.90 6.88
C ALA A 109 0.93 9.08 7.61
N GLY A 110 1.74 9.94 8.24
CA GLY A 110 1.25 11.04 9.06
C GLY A 110 1.00 10.68 10.54
N GLY A 111 1.27 9.41 10.94
CA GLY A 111 1.14 8.97 12.35
C GLY A 111 -0.28 8.61 12.76
N HIS A 112 -1.25 8.66 11.86
CA HIS A 112 -2.63 8.28 12.11
C HIS A 112 -2.77 6.76 12.15
N GLU A 113 -3.73 6.28 12.94
CA GLU A 113 -3.98 4.85 13.12
C GLU A 113 -5.37 4.48 12.59
N VAL A 114 -5.43 3.43 11.80
CA VAL A 114 -6.68 2.92 11.21
C VAL A 114 -6.91 1.47 11.62
N GLU A 115 -8.17 1.09 11.74
CA GLU A 115 -8.53 -0.30 12.04
C GLU A 115 -8.65 -1.14 10.76
N VAL A 116 -8.16 -2.37 10.86
CA VAL A 116 -8.29 -3.41 9.85
C VAL A 116 -8.81 -4.67 10.53
N VAL A 117 -9.87 -5.27 9.99
CA VAL A 117 -10.46 -6.49 10.55
C VAL A 117 -10.41 -7.62 9.54
N TYR A 118 -9.83 -8.75 9.92
CA TYR A 118 -9.87 -9.99 9.18
C TYR A 118 -10.83 -10.98 9.83
N ILE A 119 -11.81 -11.43 9.08
CA ILE A 119 -12.82 -12.40 9.51
C ILE A 119 -12.57 -13.69 8.74
N PRO A 120 -12.07 -14.77 9.40
CA PRO A 120 -11.89 -16.05 8.75
C PRO A 120 -13.26 -16.72 8.56
N GLU A 121 -13.48 -17.31 7.40
CA GLU A 121 -14.60 -18.17 7.08
C GLU A 121 -14.06 -19.55 6.65
N THR A 122 -14.92 -20.56 6.52
CA THR A 122 -14.49 -21.93 6.24
C THR A 122 -13.76 -22.09 4.91
N ASP A 123 -14.18 -21.35 3.89
CA ASP A 123 -13.70 -21.43 2.51
C ASP A 123 -13.09 -20.14 2.00
N ARG A 124 -13.21 -19.04 2.75
CA ARG A 124 -12.72 -17.72 2.39
C ARG A 124 -12.37 -16.90 3.62
N GLY A 125 -11.81 -15.72 3.43
CA GLY A 125 -11.65 -14.71 4.47
C GLY A 125 -12.15 -13.36 3.99
N THR A 126 -12.82 -12.62 4.88
CA THR A 126 -13.25 -11.25 4.63
C THR A 126 -12.27 -10.29 5.28
N LEU A 127 -11.79 -9.30 4.53
CA LEU A 127 -10.92 -8.24 5.03
C LEU A 127 -11.66 -6.89 4.94
N CYS A 128 -11.91 -6.29 6.10
CA CYS A 128 -12.46 -4.94 6.21
C CYS A 128 -11.33 -3.96 6.52
N ILE A 129 -11.15 -2.94 5.68
CA ILE A 129 -10.06 -1.98 5.80
C ILE A 129 -10.65 -0.57 5.88
N SER A 130 -10.25 0.21 6.89
CA SER A 130 -10.55 1.64 6.95
C SER A 130 -9.75 2.37 5.87
N SER A 131 -10.43 3.08 4.98
CA SER A 131 -9.82 3.79 3.85
C SER A 131 -9.36 5.21 4.21
N GLN A 132 -9.74 5.70 5.38
CA GLN A 132 -9.41 7.05 5.87
C GLN A 132 -9.39 7.08 7.40
N PHE A 133 -8.71 8.07 7.95
CA PHE A 133 -8.78 8.42 9.37
C PHE A 133 -9.87 9.47 9.59
N GLY A 134 -10.75 9.23 10.59
CA GLY A 134 -11.90 10.10 10.86
C GLY A 134 -13.05 9.94 9.88
N CYS A 135 -14.08 10.77 10.05
CA CYS A 135 -15.28 10.75 9.22
C CYS A 135 -15.89 12.15 9.15
N THR A 136 -16.49 12.50 8.01
CA THR A 136 -17.25 13.74 7.83
C THR A 136 -18.62 13.69 8.50
N LEU A 137 -19.13 12.48 8.82
CA LEU A 137 -20.40 12.29 9.49
C LEU A 137 -20.19 12.26 11.00
N THR A 138 -20.89 13.10 11.74
CA THR A 138 -20.84 13.20 13.20
C THR A 138 -21.86 12.30 13.89
N CYS A 139 -21.86 10.99 13.55
CA CYS A 139 -22.80 10.04 14.13
C CYS A 139 -22.51 9.86 15.63
N SER A 140 -23.52 10.03 16.49
CA SER A 140 -23.38 9.97 17.94
C SER A 140 -22.96 8.60 18.50
N PHE A 141 -23.15 7.54 17.74
CA PHE A 141 -22.82 6.15 18.10
C PHE A 141 -21.49 5.67 17.50
N CYS A 142 -20.80 6.48 16.69
CA CYS A 142 -19.61 6.05 15.94
C CYS A 142 -18.37 6.81 16.39
N HIS A 143 -17.36 6.06 16.90
CA HIS A 143 -16.11 6.67 17.35
C HIS A 143 -15.35 7.40 16.23
N ALA A 144 -15.39 6.89 14.99
CA ALA A 144 -14.77 7.57 13.86
C ALA A 144 -15.38 8.95 13.56
N GLY A 145 -16.66 9.18 13.92
CA GLY A 145 -17.33 10.48 13.82
C GLY A 145 -16.81 11.53 14.81
N THR A 146 -16.11 11.12 15.86
CA THR A 146 -15.48 12.03 16.83
C THR A 146 -14.07 12.45 16.43
N GLN A 147 -13.49 11.77 15.44
CA GLN A 147 -12.13 12.02 14.94
C GLN A 147 -12.18 12.99 13.77
N LYS A 148 -11.23 13.94 13.75
CA LYS A 148 -11.12 14.89 12.63
C LYS A 148 -10.67 14.13 11.38
N LEU A 149 -11.39 14.34 10.27
CA LEU A 149 -11.00 13.79 8.97
C LEU A 149 -9.63 14.35 8.52
N VAL A 150 -8.76 13.48 8.06
CA VAL A 150 -7.41 13.82 7.53
C VAL A 150 -7.24 13.18 6.17
#